data_25c00e30ed8c67e5288bdf3ddb09f5b5
#
_entry.id   25c00e30ed8c67e5288bdf3ddb09f5b5
#
_cell.length_a   1.000
_cell.length_b   1.000
_cell.length_c   1.000
_cell.angle_alpha   90.00
_cell.angle_beta   90.00
_cell.angle_gamma   90.00
#
_symmetry.space_group_name_H-M   'P 1'
#
loop_
_entity.id
_entity.type
_entity.pdbx_description
1 polymer ?
#
loop_
_entity_poly.entity_id
_entity_poly.type
_entity_poly.pdbx_seq_one_letter_code
_entity_poly.pdbx_strand_id
1 'polypeptide(L)'
;IFDVEDLAAALIRFDSGLVLSLEASFSLNIKEDEGTIELFGTKAGAKLSPELEIFTDQNGHLINKSFFGSTALAFENLFQNEIDHYVACVRDGLPCRSPAQDGIEIMRILDAVYESARTGHEVVLG
;
A
#
# COMPACT_ATOMS: atom_id res chain seq x y z
N ILE A 1 -17.64 -11.22 20.78
CA ILE A 1 -16.64 -12.15 20.25
C ILE A 1 -16.36 -11.66 18.85
N PHE A 2 -15.11 -11.29 18.57
CA PHE A 2 -14.65 -11.02 17.21
C PHE A 2 -14.39 -12.40 16.55
N ASP A 3 -14.92 -12.58 15.36
CA ASP A 3 -14.78 -13.80 14.55
C ASP A 3 -14.11 -13.50 13.18
N VAL A 4 -13.33 -12.41 13.16
CA VAL A 4 -12.52 -11.98 12.03
C VAL A 4 -11.04 -12.14 12.33
N GLU A 5 -10.23 -12.22 11.30
CA GLU A 5 -8.77 -12.26 11.44
C GLU A 5 -8.24 -10.99 12.10
N ASP A 6 -7.20 -11.16 12.90
CA ASP A 6 -6.44 -10.08 13.54
C ASP A 6 -5.03 -9.92 12.95
N LEU A 7 -4.63 -10.85 12.10
CA LEU A 7 -3.39 -10.85 11.33
C LEU A 7 -3.64 -11.40 9.93
N ALA A 8 -3.18 -10.71 8.92
CA ALA A 8 -3.13 -11.20 7.54
C ALA A 8 -1.73 -11.03 6.97
N ALA A 9 -1.24 -12.03 6.26
CA ALA A 9 -0.01 -11.97 5.49
C ALA A 9 -0.23 -12.60 4.10
N ALA A 10 0.20 -11.92 3.06
CA ALA A 10 0.01 -12.38 1.69
C ALA A 10 1.21 -12.05 0.80
N LEU A 11 1.47 -12.91 -0.18
CA LEU A 11 2.38 -12.68 -1.28
C LEU A 11 1.59 -12.66 -2.59
N ILE A 12 1.55 -11.52 -3.26
CA ILE A 12 0.78 -11.31 -4.48
C ILE A 12 1.73 -11.08 -5.63
N ARG A 13 1.57 -11.85 -6.71
CA ARG A 13 2.35 -11.71 -7.94
C ARG A 13 1.48 -11.14 -9.04
N PHE A 14 1.98 -10.14 -9.73
CA PHE A 14 1.33 -9.51 -10.87
C PHE A 14 1.95 -9.98 -12.18
N ASP A 15 1.19 -9.99 -13.25
CA ASP A 15 1.65 -10.36 -14.59
C ASP A 15 2.82 -9.50 -15.08
N SER A 16 2.93 -8.27 -14.58
CA SER A 16 4.07 -7.38 -14.84
C SER A 16 5.39 -7.85 -14.24
N GLY A 17 5.37 -8.89 -13.39
CA GLY A 17 6.53 -9.35 -12.61
C GLY A 17 6.70 -8.62 -11.27
N LEU A 18 5.85 -7.64 -10.95
CA LEU A 18 5.82 -7.04 -9.63
C LEU A 18 5.37 -8.08 -8.60
N VAL A 19 6.01 -8.06 -7.43
CA VAL A 19 5.62 -8.87 -6.28
C VAL A 19 5.30 -7.93 -5.12
N LEU A 20 4.14 -8.08 -4.53
CA LEU A 20 3.72 -7.38 -3.32
C LEU A 20 3.75 -8.37 -2.14
N SER A 21 4.50 -8.03 -1.10
CA SER A 21 4.38 -8.64 0.22
C SER A 21 3.51 -7.74 1.09
N LEU A 22 2.41 -8.26 1.57
CA LEU A 22 1.46 -7.56 2.42
C LEU A 22 1.45 -8.21 3.79
N GLU A 23 1.52 -7.40 4.81
CA GLU A 23 1.32 -7.79 6.19
C GLU A 23 0.48 -6.73 6.90
N ALA A 24 -0.57 -7.14 7.59
CA ALA A 24 -1.46 -6.25 8.31
C ALA A 24 -1.95 -6.92 9.60
N SER A 25 -1.89 -6.21 10.71
CA SER A 25 -2.43 -6.69 11.99
C SER A 25 -2.80 -5.51 12.87
N PHE A 26 -3.74 -5.75 13.78
CA PHE A 26 -4.09 -4.82 14.85
C PHE A 26 -3.96 -5.47 16.25
N SER A 27 -3.31 -6.63 16.34
CA SER A 27 -3.20 -7.39 17.60
C SER A 27 -1.76 -7.81 17.95
N LEU A 28 -0.77 -7.48 17.12
CA LEU A 28 0.62 -7.83 17.39
C LEU A 28 1.17 -7.11 18.61
N ASN A 29 1.97 -7.84 19.42
CA ASN A 29 2.71 -7.27 20.55
C ASN A 29 3.98 -6.59 20.06
N ILE A 30 3.85 -5.41 19.47
CA ILE A 30 4.94 -4.56 19.00
C ILE A 30 5.08 -3.33 19.88
N LYS A 31 6.22 -2.65 19.80
CA LYS A 31 6.52 -1.51 20.68
C LYS A 31 5.58 -0.33 20.41
N GLU A 32 5.29 -0.06 19.16
CA GLU A 32 4.47 1.05 18.68
C GLU A 32 3.83 0.69 17.34
N ASP A 33 2.72 1.33 17.01
CA ASP A 33 2.05 1.11 15.73
C ASP A 33 2.97 1.52 14.58
N GLU A 34 3.13 0.63 13.63
CA GLU A 34 3.96 0.84 12.45
C GLU A 34 3.11 0.72 11.18
N GLY A 35 3.27 1.68 10.28
CA GLY A 35 2.74 1.61 8.93
C GLY A 35 3.82 2.05 7.96
N THR A 36 4.29 1.16 7.10
CA THR A 36 5.33 1.47 6.12
C THR A 36 4.99 0.89 4.76
N ILE A 37 5.48 1.57 3.73
CA ILE A 37 5.49 1.05 2.36
C ILE A 37 6.95 1.10 1.90
N GLU A 38 7.49 -0.05 1.51
CA GLU A 38 8.83 -0.16 0.96
C GLU A 38 8.79 -0.63 -0.49
N LEU A 39 9.54 0.04 -1.34
CA LEU A 39 9.64 -0.26 -2.77
C LEU A 39 11.07 -0.71 -3.09
N PHE A 40 11.20 -1.88 -3.68
CA PHE A 40 12.48 -2.45 -4.06
C PHE A 40 12.56 -2.56 -5.59
N GLY A 41 13.21 -1.60 -6.21
CA GLY A 41 13.41 -1.59 -7.65
C GLY A 41 14.86 -1.93 -8.04
N THR A 42 15.07 -2.23 -9.31
CA THR A 42 16.40 -2.59 -9.83
C THR A 42 17.38 -1.41 -9.92
N LYS A 43 16.89 -0.18 -9.84
CA LYS A 43 17.73 1.04 -9.94
C LYS A 43 17.69 1.88 -8.67
N ALA A 44 16.63 1.78 -7.90
CA ALA A 44 16.44 2.52 -6.66
C ALA A 44 15.41 1.80 -5.79
N GLY A 45 15.46 2.06 -4.50
CA GLY A 45 14.42 1.71 -3.53
C GLY A 45 13.82 2.96 -2.93
N ALA A 46 12.68 2.82 -2.29
CA ALA A 46 12.08 3.89 -1.50
C ALA A 46 11.40 3.32 -0.26
N LYS A 47 11.33 4.12 0.78
CA LYS A 47 10.57 3.85 2.00
C LYS A 47 9.71 5.06 2.31
N LEU A 48 8.45 4.80 2.61
CA LEU A 48 7.48 5.79 3.07
C LEU A 48 7.15 5.48 4.52
N SER A 49 7.49 6.33 5.42
CA SER A 49 7.21 6.33 6.84
C SER A 49 8.45 6.17 7.71
N PRO A 50 8.64 7.09 8.68
CA PRO A 50 7.86 8.32 8.91
C PRO A 50 8.11 9.37 7.84
N GLU A 51 9.25 9.32 7.16
CA GLU A 51 9.68 10.24 6.10
C GLU A 51 9.83 9.48 4.78
N LEU A 52 9.75 10.19 3.67
CA LEU A 52 10.12 9.63 2.38
C LEU A 52 11.64 9.53 2.28
N GLU A 53 12.13 8.32 2.09
CA GLU A 53 13.53 8.03 1.81
C GLU A 53 13.68 7.39 0.44
N ILE A 54 14.71 7.76 -0.29
CA ILE A 54 15.07 7.13 -1.56
C ILE A 54 16.50 6.60 -1.46
N PHE A 55 16.67 5.32 -1.77
CA PHE A 55 17.94 4.61 -1.77
C PHE A 55 18.36 4.37 -3.22
N THR A 56 19.55 4.82 -3.60
CA THR A 56 20.06 4.67 -4.97
C THR A 56 21.56 4.42 -4.96
N ASP A 57 22.09 3.90 -6.06
CA ASP A 57 23.52 3.83 -6.30
C ASP A 57 23.97 5.00 -7.18
N GLN A 58 25.07 5.61 -6.83
CA GLN A 58 25.75 6.59 -7.66
C GLN A 58 27.25 6.30 -7.66
N ASN A 59 27.78 5.90 -8.80
CA ASN A 59 29.19 5.56 -8.98
C ASN A 59 29.69 4.46 -8.02
N GLY A 60 28.86 3.44 -7.74
CA GLY A 60 29.19 2.35 -6.83
C GLY A 60 29.05 2.70 -5.34
N HIS A 61 28.43 3.83 -5.01
CA HIS A 61 28.16 4.23 -3.64
C HIS A 61 26.65 4.27 -3.38
N LEU A 62 26.21 3.60 -2.32
CA LEU A 62 24.84 3.73 -1.84
C LEU A 62 24.60 5.13 -1.29
N ILE A 63 23.55 5.76 -1.78
CA ILE A 63 23.11 7.09 -1.36
C ILE A 63 21.71 6.98 -0.79
N ASN A 64 21.52 7.52 0.40
CA ASN A 64 20.22 7.74 0.99
C ASN A 64 19.85 9.23 0.89
N LYS A 65 18.66 9.52 0.36
CA LYS A 65 18.07 10.87 0.30
C LYS A 65 16.81 10.87 1.14
N SER A 66 16.82 11.62 2.23
CA SER A 66 15.65 11.80 3.09
C SER A 66 14.97 13.12 2.78
N PHE A 67 13.64 13.09 2.69
CA PHE A 67 12.80 14.25 2.38
C PHE A 67 12.02 14.63 3.63
N PHE A 68 12.59 15.48 4.45
CA PHE A 68 12.01 15.93 5.72
C PHE A 68 10.75 16.77 5.49
N GLY A 69 9.74 16.52 6.32
CA GLY A 69 8.45 17.20 6.21
C GLY A 69 7.58 16.72 5.04
N SER A 70 7.96 15.64 4.36
CA SER A 70 7.10 15.00 3.38
C SER A 70 6.01 14.22 4.12
N THR A 71 4.92 14.90 4.43
CA THR A 71 3.78 14.33 5.17
C THR A 71 2.86 13.50 4.26
N ALA A 72 3.42 12.70 3.36
CA ALA A 72 2.64 11.91 2.42
C ALA A 72 1.60 11.00 3.11
N LEU A 73 1.87 10.60 4.35
CA LEU A 73 0.98 9.80 5.18
C LEU A 73 0.48 10.56 6.43
N ALA A 74 0.55 11.89 6.46
CA ALA A 74 -0.02 12.67 7.55
C ALA A 74 -1.53 12.52 7.57
N PHE A 75 -2.05 11.85 8.57
CA PHE A 75 -3.47 11.57 8.77
C PHE A 75 -4.33 12.84 8.74
N GLU A 76 -3.78 13.94 9.20
CA GLU A 76 -4.48 15.22 9.36
C GLU A 76 -5.04 15.80 8.07
N ASN A 77 -4.43 15.50 6.92
CA ASN A 77 -4.84 16.05 5.63
C ASN A 77 -5.48 15.03 4.69
N LEU A 78 -5.48 13.74 5.03
CA LEU A 78 -5.96 12.70 4.11
C LEU A 78 -7.43 12.89 3.77
N PHE A 79 -8.28 13.03 4.76
CA PHE A 79 -9.73 13.20 4.56
C PHE A 79 -10.06 14.50 3.85
N GLN A 80 -9.36 15.59 4.19
CA GLN A 80 -9.58 16.88 3.51
C GLN A 80 -9.22 16.79 2.03
N ASN A 81 -8.07 16.20 1.72
CA ASN A 81 -7.62 16.00 0.34
C ASN A 81 -8.57 15.09 -0.46
N GLU A 82 -9.11 14.05 0.17
CA GLU A 82 -10.10 13.16 -0.44
C GLU A 82 -11.38 13.91 -0.79
N ILE A 83 -11.94 14.65 0.17
CA ILE A 83 -13.18 15.42 -0.02
C ILE A 83 -12.97 16.53 -1.06
N ASP A 84 -11.87 17.26 -1.00
CA ASP A 84 -11.56 18.33 -1.97
C ASP A 84 -11.43 17.76 -3.38
N HIS A 85 -10.79 16.59 -3.52
CA HIS A 85 -10.71 15.90 -4.80
C HIS A 85 -12.09 15.45 -5.30
N TYR A 86 -12.91 14.86 -4.44
CA TYR A 86 -14.27 14.45 -4.80
C TYR A 86 -15.12 15.64 -5.26
N VAL A 87 -15.09 16.73 -4.50
CA VAL A 87 -15.79 17.97 -4.87
C VAL A 87 -15.32 18.50 -6.22
N ALA A 88 -14.01 18.50 -6.49
CA ALA A 88 -13.45 18.91 -7.78
C ALA A 88 -13.91 18.00 -8.92
N CYS A 89 -13.96 16.67 -8.71
CA CYS A 89 -14.49 15.73 -9.69
C CYS A 89 -15.95 16.06 -10.07
N VAL A 90 -16.79 16.32 -9.07
CA VAL A 90 -18.21 16.63 -9.31
C VAL A 90 -18.39 18.02 -9.94
N ARG A 91 -17.72 19.04 -9.41
CA ARG A 91 -17.87 20.43 -9.86
C ARG A 91 -17.29 20.67 -11.24
N ASP A 92 -16.08 20.14 -11.50
CA ASP A 92 -15.27 20.46 -12.67
C ASP A 92 -15.26 19.32 -13.71
N GLY A 93 -15.94 18.21 -13.42
CA GLY A 93 -15.97 17.04 -14.32
C GLY A 93 -14.63 16.33 -14.44
N LEU A 94 -13.77 16.39 -13.41
CA LEU A 94 -12.47 15.75 -13.42
C LEU A 94 -12.59 14.23 -13.22
N PRO A 95 -11.70 13.43 -13.82
CA PRO A 95 -11.66 11.99 -13.55
C PRO A 95 -11.26 11.74 -12.09
N CYS A 96 -11.96 10.80 -11.46
CA CYS A 96 -11.61 10.37 -10.10
C CYS A 96 -10.28 9.60 -10.11
N ARG A 97 -9.39 9.92 -9.17
CA ARG A 97 -8.10 9.21 -8.99
C ARG A 97 -8.27 7.80 -8.44
N SER A 98 -9.35 7.57 -7.71
CA SER A 98 -9.70 6.27 -7.13
C SER A 98 -11.13 5.90 -7.57
N PRO A 99 -11.32 5.48 -8.82
CA PRO A 99 -12.64 5.13 -9.33
C PRO A 99 -13.17 3.86 -8.63
N ALA A 100 -14.49 3.69 -8.62
CA ALA A 100 -15.12 2.52 -8.01
C ALA A 100 -14.59 1.17 -8.56
N GLN A 101 -14.10 1.17 -9.80
CA GLN A 101 -13.51 -0.02 -10.41
C GLN A 101 -12.26 -0.49 -9.67
N ASP A 102 -11.41 0.44 -9.21
CA ASP A 102 -10.22 0.08 -8.41
C ASP A 102 -10.64 -0.58 -7.08
N GLY A 103 -11.75 -0.11 -6.48
CA GLY A 103 -12.34 -0.74 -5.30
C GLY A 103 -12.79 -2.18 -5.54
N ILE A 104 -13.38 -2.45 -6.71
CA ILE A 104 -13.79 -3.81 -7.10
C ILE A 104 -12.55 -4.71 -7.23
N GLU A 105 -11.49 -4.23 -7.88
CA GLU A 105 -10.26 -5.02 -8.02
C GLU A 105 -9.59 -5.30 -6.65
N ILE A 106 -9.60 -4.34 -5.75
CA ILE A 106 -9.11 -4.55 -4.37
C ILE A 106 -9.95 -5.64 -3.67
N MET A 107 -11.28 -5.62 -3.79
CA MET A 107 -12.12 -6.64 -3.20
C MET A 107 -11.86 -8.03 -3.78
N ARG A 108 -11.65 -8.14 -5.10
CA ARG A 108 -11.26 -9.41 -5.75
C ARG A 108 -9.94 -9.96 -5.20
N ILE A 109 -8.96 -9.07 -4.96
CA ILE A 109 -7.67 -9.46 -4.36
C ILE A 109 -7.89 -9.95 -2.93
N LEU A 110 -8.69 -9.26 -2.13
CA LEU A 110 -8.99 -9.67 -0.75
C LEU A 110 -9.71 -11.02 -0.71
N ASP A 111 -10.72 -11.23 -1.56
CA ASP A 111 -11.42 -12.53 -1.67
C ASP A 111 -10.45 -13.66 -2.03
N ALA A 112 -9.49 -13.39 -2.93
CA ALA A 112 -8.46 -14.36 -3.29
C ALA A 112 -7.50 -14.65 -2.13
N VAL A 113 -7.16 -13.68 -1.31
CA VAL A 113 -6.34 -13.88 -0.09
C VAL A 113 -7.08 -14.78 0.89
N TYR A 114 -8.37 -14.55 1.15
CA TYR A 114 -9.19 -15.42 2.00
C TYR A 114 -9.28 -16.84 1.44
N GLU A 115 -9.52 -16.96 0.15
CA GLU A 115 -9.62 -18.29 -0.50
C GLU A 115 -8.28 -19.03 -0.43
N SER A 116 -7.15 -18.34 -0.67
CA SER A 116 -5.81 -18.91 -0.53
C SER A 116 -5.54 -19.38 0.90
N ALA A 117 -5.88 -18.56 1.90
CA ALA A 117 -5.74 -18.94 3.31
C ALA A 117 -6.59 -20.16 3.67
N ARG A 118 -7.82 -20.25 3.14
CA ARG A 118 -8.74 -21.36 3.39
C ARG A 118 -8.29 -22.66 2.74
N THR A 119 -7.72 -22.60 1.53
CA THR A 119 -7.36 -23.78 0.72
C THR A 119 -5.90 -24.21 0.89
N GLY A 120 -5.04 -23.31 1.33
CA GLY A 120 -3.59 -23.51 1.37
C GLY A 120 -2.93 -23.49 -0.02
N HIS A 121 -3.61 -22.96 -1.04
CA HIS A 121 -3.15 -22.92 -2.42
C HIS A 121 -3.18 -21.51 -2.99
N GLU A 122 -2.33 -21.27 -3.99
CA GLU A 122 -2.37 -20.04 -4.78
C GLU A 122 -3.71 -19.92 -5.53
N VAL A 123 -4.26 -18.71 -5.56
CA VAL A 123 -5.46 -18.36 -6.32
C VAL A 123 -5.05 -17.43 -7.47
N VAL A 124 -5.40 -17.81 -8.70
CA VAL A 124 -5.14 -17.02 -9.89
C VAL A 124 -6.37 -16.21 -10.24
N LEU A 125 -6.20 -14.88 -10.31
CA LEU A 125 -7.25 -13.97 -10.76
C LEU A 125 -7.16 -13.81 -12.29
N GLY A 126 -8.27 -14.03 -12.97
CA GLY A 126 -8.43 -13.85 -14.42
C GLY A 126 -9.06 -12.50 -14.76
#